data_84aa3d4b587654c5fd62af45f51b0773
#
_entry.id   84aa3d4b587654c5fd62af45f51b0773
#
_cell.length_a   1.000
_cell.length_b   1.000
_cell.length_c   1.000
_cell.angle_alpha   90.00
_cell.angle_beta   90.00
_cell.angle_gamma   90.00
#
_symmetry.space_group_name_H-M   'P 1'
#
loop_
_entity.id
_entity.type
_entity.pdbx_description
1 polymer ?
#
loop_
_entity_poly.entity_id
_entity_poly.type
_entity_poly.pdbx_seq_one_letter_code
_entity_poly.pdbx_strand_id
1 'polypeptide(L)'
;MLLGCSMTSFALFDKIKKEIKVITTLCYLEKDEKYLMLHRTKKKNDINKGKWLGIGGKLEAGETPEECLKREVQEETGYKLNSYEFRGLVIFNYNDDEPLFMYLYTSSDFSGNQHECDEGNLKWIPKKEIFDLKLWEGDKIFLELLFKNTPFFYLTLNYENDNLLSSKLEFKEKYSCFEVFVPENYVEKIVENLQKYNLLTEGFYADVYSTIDGIGHWKTLEGGNPFDGEVGKSSVCLL
;
A
#
# COMPACT_ATOMS: atom_id res chain seq x y z
N MET A 1 18.07 2.74 30.74
CA MET A 1 17.34 3.98 30.46
C MET A 1 17.06 3.99 28.95
N LEU A 2 15.98 3.31 28.57
CA LEU A 2 15.55 3.17 27.15
C LEU A 2 14.58 4.30 26.83
N LEU A 3 15.03 5.27 26.06
CA LEU A 3 14.17 6.25 25.41
C LEU A 3 13.64 5.64 24.10
N GLY A 4 12.58 4.86 24.21
CA GLY A 4 11.79 4.43 23.06
C GLY A 4 10.93 5.59 22.59
N CYS A 5 11.36 6.31 21.57
CA CYS A 5 10.51 7.26 20.88
C CYS A 5 9.62 6.50 19.91
N SER A 6 8.55 5.91 20.43
CA SER A 6 7.42 5.44 19.63
C SER A 6 6.64 6.67 19.16
N MET A 7 7.05 7.26 18.05
CA MET A 7 6.15 8.15 17.33
C MET A 7 5.04 7.27 16.76
N THR A 8 3.85 7.38 17.33
CA THR A 8 2.66 6.72 16.80
C THR A 8 2.46 7.12 15.35
N SER A 9 2.05 6.19 14.51
CA SER A 9 1.75 6.39 13.08
C SER A 9 0.89 7.65 12.84
N PHE A 10 0.06 8.01 13.80
CA PHE A 10 -0.79 9.20 13.77
C PHE A 10 0.01 10.52 13.89
N ALA A 11 1.01 10.60 14.77
CA ALA A 11 1.84 11.79 14.94
C ALA A 11 2.76 12.04 13.73
N LEU A 12 3.22 10.96 13.08
CA LEU A 12 3.97 11.06 11.82
C LEU A 12 3.05 11.51 10.68
N PHE A 13 1.82 11.00 10.62
CA PHE A 13 0.82 11.40 9.63
C PHE A 13 0.42 12.89 9.78
N ASP A 14 0.19 13.36 11.01
CA ASP A 14 -0.11 14.78 11.27
C ASP A 14 1.06 15.71 10.97
N LYS A 15 2.31 15.28 11.22
CA LYS A 15 3.51 16.04 10.87
C LYS A 15 3.69 16.14 9.35
N ILE A 16 3.47 15.04 8.65
CA ILE A 16 3.50 14.97 7.19
C ILE A 16 2.37 15.84 6.60
N LYS A 17 1.16 15.75 7.14
CA LYS A 17 -0.01 16.56 6.71
C LYS A 17 0.20 18.07 6.87
N LYS A 18 1.09 18.48 7.77
CA LYS A 18 1.41 19.91 8.00
C LYS A 18 2.37 20.49 6.94
N GLU A 19 3.14 19.64 6.26
CA GLU A 19 4.11 20.01 5.23
C GLU A 19 3.64 19.69 3.79
N ILE A 20 2.63 18.79 3.64
CA ILE A 20 2.10 18.37 2.33
C ILE A 20 0.84 19.17 2.01
N LYS A 21 0.89 19.97 0.96
CA LYS A 21 -0.26 20.80 0.54
C LYS A 21 -1.24 20.12 -0.39
N VAL A 22 -0.82 19.13 -1.19
CA VAL A 22 -1.70 18.47 -2.15
C VAL A 22 -1.60 16.94 -2.04
N ILE A 23 -2.67 16.32 -1.55
CA ILE A 23 -2.85 14.87 -1.54
C ILE A 23 -4.00 14.52 -2.49
N THR A 24 -3.84 13.46 -3.25
CA THR A 24 -4.86 12.95 -4.18
C THR A 24 -5.00 11.43 -4.03
N THR A 25 -6.10 10.90 -4.51
CA THR A 25 -6.30 9.46 -4.70
C THR A 25 -6.40 9.13 -6.18
N LEU A 26 -5.98 7.95 -6.58
CA LEU A 26 -6.18 7.38 -7.89
C LEU A 26 -6.53 5.92 -7.76
N CYS A 27 -7.64 5.49 -8.34
CA CYS A 27 -8.16 4.14 -8.26
C CYS A 27 -8.38 3.54 -9.64
N TYR A 28 -7.92 2.30 -9.82
CA TYR A 28 -8.25 1.48 -10.97
C TYR A 28 -9.27 0.43 -10.58
N LEU A 29 -10.52 0.61 -11.01
CA LEU A 29 -11.57 -0.40 -10.88
C LEU A 29 -11.32 -1.48 -11.93
N GLU A 30 -11.31 -2.74 -11.48
CA GLU A 30 -11.02 -3.90 -12.33
C GLU A 30 -12.24 -4.81 -12.47
N LYS A 31 -12.54 -5.19 -13.72
CA LYS A 31 -13.55 -6.19 -14.04
C LYS A 31 -13.25 -6.85 -15.39
N ASP A 32 -13.32 -8.17 -15.47
CA ASP A 32 -13.15 -8.94 -16.70
C ASP A 32 -11.89 -8.57 -17.50
N GLU A 33 -10.72 -8.53 -16.82
CA GLU A 33 -9.41 -8.14 -17.39
C GLU A 33 -9.41 -6.73 -18.00
N LYS A 34 -10.26 -5.84 -17.51
CA LYS A 34 -10.35 -4.44 -17.93
C LYS A 34 -10.22 -3.51 -16.73
N TYR A 35 -9.67 -2.33 -16.97
CA TYR A 35 -9.77 -1.21 -16.05
C TYR A 35 -10.79 -0.19 -16.52
N LEU A 36 -11.55 0.38 -15.57
CA LEU A 36 -12.37 1.56 -15.85
C LEU A 36 -11.44 2.77 -15.92
N MET A 37 -11.40 3.38 -17.10
CA MET A 37 -10.55 4.54 -17.39
C MET A 37 -11.40 5.77 -17.67
N LEU A 38 -10.96 6.92 -17.17
CA LEU A 38 -11.56 8.23 -17.40
C LEU A 38 -10.77 8.98 -18.47
N HIS A 39 -11.39 9.25 -19.60
CA HIS A 39 -10.86 10.16 -20.65
C HIS A 39 -11.19 11.60 -20.29
N ARG A 40 -10.21 12.38 -19.84
CA ARG A 40 -10.36 13.78 -19.39
C ARG A 40 -10.64 14.70 -20.57
N THR A 41 -11.89 15.05 -20.81
CA THR A 41 -12.28 15.83 -22.01
C THR A 41 -13.08 17.09 -21.70
N LYS A 42 -13.72 17.18 -20.55
CA LYS A 42 -14.72 18.22 -20.25
C LYS A 42 -14.16 19.44 -19.53
N LYS A 43 -13.10 19.32 -18.72
CA LYS A 43 -12.47 20.47 -18.01
C LYS A 43 -11.61 21.31 -18.98
N LYS A 44 -11.78 22.65 -18.94
CA LYS A 44 -11.06 23.57 -19.86
C LYS A 44 -9.59 23.78 -19.46
N ASN A 45 -9.30 23.97 -18.20
CA ASN A 45 -7.96 24.22 -17.66
C ASN A 45 -7.49 23.00 -16.85
N ASP A 46 -7.18 21.91 -17.55
CA ASP A 46 -6.81 20.65 -16.95
C ASP A 46 -5.51 20.15 -17.56
N ILE A 47 -4.48 19.97 -16.72
CA ILE A 47 -3.17 19.40 -17.09
C ILE A 47 -3.33 18.00 -17.70
N ASN A 48 -4.42 17.30 -17.34
CA ASN A 48 -4.75 15.96 -17.80
C ASN A 48 -5.61 15.96 -19.09
N LYS A 49 -5.89 17.12 -19.68
CA LYS A 49 -6.79 17.24 -20.82
C LYS A 49 -6.39 16.33 -21.98
N GLY A 50 -7.31 15.48 -22.40
CA GLY A 50 -7.15 14.50 -23.48
C GLY A 50 -6.33 13.27 -23.10
N LYS A 51 -5.92 13.13 -21.83
CA LYS A 51 -5.27 11.92 -21.31
C LYS A 51 -6.30 11.00 -20.66
N TRP A 52 -5.92 9.73 -20.53
CA TRP A 52 -6.69 8.70 -19.85
C TRP A 52 -6.06 8.42 -18.48
N LEU A 53 -6.89 8.37 -17.45
CA LEU A 53 -6.48 8.20 -16.06
C LEU A 53 -7.36 7.15 -15.36
N GLY A 54 -6.96 6.73 -14.17
CA GLY A 54 -7.85 6.08 -13.21
C GLY A 54 -8.88 7.08 -12.64
N ILE A 55 -9.67 6.63 -11.69
CA ILE A 55 -10.72 7.39 -11.01
C ILE A 55 -10.16 8.00 -9.75
N GLY A 56 -10.40 9.27 -9.47
CA GLY A 56 -9.93 9.89 -8.24
C GLY A 56 -9.75 11.39 -8.32
N GLY A 57 -9.42 11.99 -7.18
CA GLY A 57 -9.30 13.43 -7.04
C GLY A 57 -8.53 13.88 -5.81
N LYS A 58 -8.68 15.14 -5.49
CA LYS A 58 -7.99 15.78 -4.35
C LYS A 58 -8.77 15.54 -3.05
N LEU A 59 -8.02 15.36 -1.96
CA LEU A 59 -8.61 15.32 -0.62
C LEU A 59 -9.27 16.65 -0.29
N GLU A 60 -10.44 16.57 0.31
CA GLU A 60 -11.10 17.69 0.95
C GLU A 60 -10.58 17.93 2.37
N ALA A 61 -10.90 19.09 2.95
CA ALA A 61 -10.43 19.43 4.29
C ALA A 61 -11.00 18.47 5.36
N GLY A 62 -10.11 17.80 6.07
CA GLY A 62 -10.47 16.84 7.11
C GLY A 62 -10.69 15.40 6.62
N GLU A 63 -10.68 15.18 5.31
CA GLU A 63 -10.87 13.87 4.68
C GLU A 63 -9.61 13.01 4.79
N THR A 64 -9.78 11.72 5.01
CA THR A 64 -8.71 10.73 4.86
C THR A 64 -8.59 10.28 3.41
N PRO A 65 -7.44 9.67 2.99
CA PRO A 65 -7.31 9.13 1.63
C PRO A 65 -8.38 8.11 1.28
N GLU A 66 -8.82 7.28 2.23
CA GLU A 66 -9.85 6.26 2.01
C GLU A 66 -11.26 6.86 1.89
N GLU A 67 -11.53 7.95 2.59
CA GLU A 67 -12.81 8.70 2.44
C GLU A 67 -12.85 9.38 1.09
N CYS A 68 -11.77 10.07 0.67
CA CYS A 68 -11.61 10.65 -0.65
C CYS A 68 -11.78 9.61 -1.76
N LEU A 69 -11.08 8.47 -1.64
CA LEU A 69 -11.20 7.36 -2.58
C LEU A 69 -12.67 6.95 -2.80
N LYS A 70 -13.40 6.73 -1.70
CA LYS A 70 -14.81 6.29 -1.77
C LYS A 70 -15.73 7.35 -2.37
N ARG A 71 -15.53 8.60 -1.98
CA ARG A 71 -16.30 9.75 -2.49
C ARG A 71 -16.06 9.91 -3.99
N GLU A 72 -14.81 10.02 -4.43
CA GLU A 72 -14.45 10.25 -5.83
C GLU A 72 -14.93 9.11 -6.73
N VAL A 73 -14.74 7.84 -6.31
CA VAL A 73 -15.24 6.70 -7.09
C VAL A 73 -16.75 6.76 -7.23
N GLN A 74 -17.48 7.12 -6.17
CA GLN A 74 -18.93 7.21 -6.25
C GLN A 74 -19.40 8.40 -7.09
N GLU A 75 -18.77 9.57 -6.93
CA GLU A 75 -19.11 10.80 -7.67
C GLU A 75 -18.79 10.71 -9.16
N GLU A 76 -17.63 10.13 -9.51
CA GLU A 76 -17.23 10.03 -10.91
C GLU A 76 -17.86 8.85 -11.65
N THR A 77 -18.20 7.76 -10.95
CA THR A 77 -18.62 6.53 -11.63
C THR A 77 -19.99 6.00 -11.24
N GLY A 78 -20.54 6.38 -10.08
CA GLY A 78 -21.76 5.78 -9.50
C GLY A 78 -21.52 4.45 -8.78
N TYR A 79 -20.30 3.92 -8.81
CA TYR A 79 -19.97 2.70 -8.10
C TYR A 79 -19.64 2.98 -6.63
N LYS A 80 -20.00 2.03 -5.76
CA LYS A 80 -19.62 2.00 -4.35
C LYS A 80 -18.61 0.88 -4.13
N LEU A 81 -17.44 1.22 -3.58
CA LEU A 81 -16.41 0.25 -3.22
C LEU A 81 -16.85 -0.60 -2.03
N ASN A 82 -16.80 -1.93 -2.17
CA ASN A 82 -16.97 -2.87 -1.07
C ASN A 82 -15.61 -3.21 -0.44
N SER A 83 -14.57 -3.37 -1.29
CA SER A 83 -13.18 -3.53 -0.86
C SER A 83 -12.22 -2.81 -1.82
N TYR A 84 -11.02 -2.53 -1.36
CA TYR A 84 -9.95 -1.91 -2.16
C TYR A 84 -8.60 -2.26 -1.58
N GLU A 85 -7.56 -2.18 -2.39
CA GLU A 85 -6.19 -2.42 -1.99
C GLU A 85 -5.33 -1.18 -2.23
N PHE A 86 -4.59 -0.75 -1.21
CA PHE A 86 -3.60 0.32 -1.33
C PHE A 86 -2.31 -0.23 -1.94
N ARG A 87 -2.02 0.17 -3.17
CA ARG A 87 -0.96 -0.42 -4.00
C ARG A 87 0.36 0.33 -3.92
N GLY A 88 0.32 1.62 -3.73
CA GLY A 88 1.53 2.43 -3.69
C GLY A 88 1.27 3.92 -3.48
N LEU A 89 2.35 4.63 -3.20
CA LEU A 89 2.35 6.09 -3.12
C LEU A 89 3.21 6.64 -4.26
N VAL A 90 2.57 7.43 -5.14
CA VAL A 90 3.25 8.11 -6.23
C VAL A 90 3.46 9.57 -5.86
N ILE A 91 4.70 10.03 -5.91
CA ILE A 91 5.09 11.42 -5.70
C ILE A 91 5.28 12.03 -7.09
N PHE A 92 4.40 12.94 -7.45
CA PHE A 92 4.41 13.60 -8.75
C PHE A 92 4.93 15.03 -8.59
N ASN A 93 6.16 15.27 -9.06
CA ASN A 93 6.79 16.55 -9.11
C ASN A 93 6.62 17.14 -10.52
N TYR A 94 6.03 18.31 -10.61
CA TYR A 94 5.73 18.96 -11.88
C TYR A 94 6.28 20.39 -11.89
N ASN A 95 7.29 20.63 -12.72
CA ASN A 95 8.01 21.92 -12.75
C ASN A 95 8.48 22.33 -11.34
N ASP A 96 8.26 23.61 -11.01
CA ASP A 96 8.53 24.19 -9.68
C ASP A 96 7.30 24.16 -8.75
N ASP A 97 6.23 23.43 -9.13
CA ASP A 97 5.03 23.30 -8.31
C ASP A 97 5.30 22.44 -7.07
N GLU A 98 4.43 22.57 -6.07
CA GLU A 98 4.49 21.70 -4.90
C GLU A 98 4.24 20.23 -5.25
N PRO A 99 4.97 19.29 -4.64
CA PRO A 99 4.77 17.88 -4.87
C PRO A 99 3.33 17.44 -4.62
N LEU A 100 2.80 16.66 -5.55
CA LEU A 100 1.51 16.00 -5.41
C LEU A 100 1.73 14.56 -4.95
N PHE A 101 1.08 14.17 -3.85
CA PHE A 101 1.14 12.83 -3.29
C PHE A 101 -0.12 12.06 -3.68
N MET A 102 0.03 11.12 -4.57
CA MET A 102 -1.07 10.33 -5.13
C MET A 102 -1.11 8.95 -4.50
N TYR A 103 -2.15 8.69 -3.72
CA TYR A 103 -2.44 7.38 -3.13
C TYR A 103 -3.09 6.49 -4.17
N LEU A 104 -2.38 5.46 -4.59
CA LEU A 104 -2.77 4.56 -5.66
C LEU A 104 -3.49 3.33 -5.13
N TYR A 105 -4.71 3.10 -5.61
CA TYR A 105 -5.56 1.99 -5.20
C TYR A 105 -6.00 1.13 -6.39
N THR A 106 -6.39 -0.10 -6.10
CA THR A 106 -7.14 -0.98 -7.01
C THR A 106 -8.35 -1.54 -6.29
N SER A 107 -9.41 -1.85 -7.04
CA SER A 107 -10.57 -2.57 -6.53
C SER A 107 -11.20 -3.43 -7.62
N SER A 108 -11.53 -4.67 -7.26
CA SER A 108 -12.33 -5.60 -8.08
C SER A 108 -13.69 -5.93 -7.45
N ASP A 109 -13.97 -5.40 -6.26
CA ASP A 109 -15.20 -5.62 -5.51
C ASP A 109 -15.93 -4.29 -5.24
N PHE A 110 -16.90 -4.02 -6.07
CA PHE A 110 -17.73 -2.81 -6.02
C PHE A 110 -19.15 -3.13 -6.52
N SER A 111 -20.10 -2.28 -6.16
CA SER A 111 -21.52 -2.42 -6.47
C SER A 111 -22.11 -1.13 -7.01
N GLY A 112 -23.32 -1.18 -7.54
CA GLY A 112 -24.00 -0.02 -8.13
C GLY A 112 -24.02 -0.05 -9.65
N ASN A 113 -24.36 1.08 -10.26
CA ASN A 113 -24.47 1.23 -11.72
C ASN A 113 -23.64 2.43 -12.16
N GLN A 114 -22.91 2.26 -13.26
CA GLN A 114 -22.16 3.35 -13.86
C GLN A 114 -23.09 4.46 -14.35
N HIS A 115 -22.72 5.70 -14.06
CA HIS A 115 -23.37 6.89 -14.62
C HIS A 115 -22.38 7.72 -15.45
N GLU A 116 -22.84 8.84 -16.00
CA GLU A 116 -21.98 9.77 -16.72
C GLU A 116 -21.09 10.55 -15.74
N CYS A 117 -19.83 10.74 -16.11
CA CYS A 117 -18.87 11.55 -15.36
C CYS A 117 -18.84 13.00 -15.91
N ASP A 118 -18.85 13.98 -15.00
CA ASP A 118 -18.78 15.40 -15.36
C ASP A 118 -17.40 15.85 -15.85
N GLU A 119 -16.36 15.07 -15.57
CA GLU A 119 -14.97 15.38 -15.92
C GLU A 119 -14.53 14.82 -17.26
N GLY A 120 -15.24 13.81 -17.79
CA GLY A 120 -14.87 13.16 -19.04
C GLY A 120 -15.75 11.96 -19.40
N ASN A 121 -15.20 11.06 -20.19
CA ASN A 121 -15.88 9.85 -20.64
C ASN A 121 -15.29 8.62 -19.98
N LEU A 122 -16.11 7.83 -19.32
CA LEU A 122 -15.73 6.56 -18.72
C LEU A 122 -15.80 5.43 -19.73
N LYS A 123 -14.76 4.58 -19.74
CA LYS A 123 -14.73 3.40 -20.59
C LYS A 123 -13.96 2.25 -19.94
N TRP A 124 -14.51 1.05 -20.03
CA TRP A 124 -13.83 -0.18 -19.67
C TRP A 124 -12.83 -0.56 -20.77
N ILE A 125 -11.54 -0.44 -20.48
CA ILE A 125 -10.44 -0.70 -21.42
C ILE A 125 -9.76 -2.02 -21.06
N PRO A 126 -9.58 -2.96 -22.00
CA PRO A 126 -8.78 -4.15 -21.77
C PRO A 126 -7.37 -3.79 -21.34
N LYS A 127 -6.82 -4.47 -20.31
CA LYS A 127 -5.48 -4.19 -19.77
C LYS A 127 -4.40 -4.16 -20.88
N LYS A 128 -4.51 -5.06 -21.86
CA LYS A 128 -3.58 -5.14 -23.01
C LYS A 128 -3.60 -3.92 -23.95
N GLU A 129 -4.69 -3.12 -23.92
CA GLU A 129 -4.88 -1.95 -24.78
C GLU A 129 -4.60 -0.61 -24.06
N ILE A 130 -4.35 -0.65 -22.73
CA ILE A 130 -4.18 0.58 -21.93
C ILE A 130 -2.95 1.37 -22.37
N PHE A 131 -1.86 0.71 -22.73
CA PHE A 131 -0.63 1.38 -23.16
C PHE A 131 -0.72 2.04 -24.55
N ASP A 132 -1.77 1.74 -25.34
CA ASP A 132 -2.05 2.39 -26.61
C ASP A 132 -2.80 3.74 -26.40
N LEU A 133 -3.24 4.01 -25.18
CA LEU A 133 -3.93 5.25 -24.84
C LEU A 133 -2.94 6.39 -24.62
N LYS A 134 -3.44 7.63 -24.74
CA LYS A 134 -2.68 8.81 -24.33
C LYS A 134 -2.63 8.90 -22.81
N LEU A 135 -1.55 8.42 -22.23
CA LEU A 135 -1.26 8.44 -20.79
C LEU A 135 -0.14 9.43 -20.49
N TRP A 136 0.07 9.74 -19.21
CA TRP A 136 1.36 10.23 -18.74
C TRP A 136 2.41 9.11 -18.84
N GLU A 137 3.65 9.45 -19.18
CA GLU A 137 4.71 8.42 -19.26
C GLU A 137 4.96 7.72 -17.92
N GLY A 138 4.86 8.45 -16.81
CA GLY A 138 4.97 7.88 -15.47
C GLY A 138 3.82 6.93 -15.11
N ASP A 139 2.62 7.15 -15.66
CA ASP A 139 1.48 6.27 -15.42
C ASP A 139 1.73 4.87 -15.98
N LYS A 140 2.46 4.77 -17.09
CA LYS A 140 2.85 3.49 -17.67
C LYS A 140 3.69 2.67 -16.69
N ILE A 141 4.55 3.33 -15.89
CA ILE A 141 5.41 2.65 -14.91
C ILE A 141 4.56 1.98 -13.83
N PHE A 142 3.69 2.72 -13.17
CA PHE A 142 2.89 2.11 -12.10
C PHE A 142 1.79 1.18 -12.62
N LEU A 143 1.25 1.39 -13.82
CA LEU A 143 0.32 0.45 -14.44
C LEU A 143 0.98 -0.91 -14.68
N GLU A 144 2.24 -0.94 -15.15
CA GLU A 144 3.00 -2.19 -15.26
C GLU A 144 3.17 -2.89 -13.90
N LEU A 145 3.43 -2.12 -12.83
CA LEU A 145 3.55 -2.67 -11.47
C LEU A 145 2.21 -3.25 -11.00
N LEU A 146 1.09 -2.57 -11.28
CA LEU A 146 -0.24 -3.07 -10.97
C LEU A 146 -0.56 -4.36 -11.74
N PHE A 147 -0.23 -4.42 -13.04
CA PHE A 147 -0.47 -5.62 -13.86
C PHE A 147 0.34 -6.83 -13.40
N LYS A 148 1.56 -6.61 -12.90
CA LYS A 148 2.42 -7.64 -12.33
C LYS A 148 2.06 -8.02 -10.89
N ASN A 149 1.05 -7.37 -10.33
CA ASN A 149 0.64 -7.53 -8.93
C ASN A 149 1.81 -7.41 -7.95
N THR A 150 2.66 -6.39 -8.15
CA THR A 150 3.85 -6.17 -7.31
C THR A 150 3.48 -5.80 -5.87
N PRO A 151 4.35 -6.02 -4.89
CA PRO A 151 4.18 -5.48 -3.53
C PRO A 151 4.02 -3.97 -3.52
N PHE A 152 3.63 -3.42 -2.35
CA PHE A 152 3.53 -1.97 -2.14
C PHE A 152 4.82 -1.25 -2.52
N PHE A 153 4.69 -0.12 -3.22
CA PHE A 153 5.82 0.67 -3.71
C PHE A 153 5.67 2.17 -3.48
N TYR A 154 6.82 2.85 -3.49
CA TYR A 154 6.93 4.30 -3.64
C TYR A 154 7.49 4.59 -5.02
N LEU A 155 6.86 5.50 -5.76
CA LEU A 155 7.30 5.92 -7.08
C LEU A 155 7.40 7.43 -7.15
N THR A 156 8.60 7.97 -7.32
CA THR A 156 8.80 9.40 -7.54
C THR A 156 8.93 9.66 -9.03
N LEU A 157 8.15 10.61 -9.54
CA LEU A 157 8.13 11.03 -10.94
C LEU A 157 8.46 12.51 -11.02
N ASN A 158 9.48 12.86 -11.79
CA ASN A 158 9.89 14.26 -11.98
C ASN A 158 9.61 14.68 -13.42
N TYR A 159 8.77 15.69 -13.58
CA TYR A 159 8.34 16.23 -14.86
C TYR A 159 8.78 17.66 -15.06
N GLU A 160 9.16 17.96 -16.29
CA GLU A 160 9.22 19.32 -16.81
C GLU A 160 8.22 19.42 -17.96
N ASN A 161 7.15 20.20 -17.74
CA ASN A 161 5.97 20.21 -18.62
C ASN A 161 5.42 18.79 -18.81
N ASP A 162 5.17 18.33 -20.05
CA ASP A 162 4.67 16.98 -20.32
C ASP A 162 5.78 15.91 -20.41
N ASN A 163 7.06 16.27 -20.15
CA ASN A 163 8.19 15.37 -20.30
C ASN A 163 8.59 14.75 -18.96
N LEU A 164 8.62 13.44 -18.87
CA LEU A 164 9.17 12.71 -17.72
C LEU A 164 10.71 12.80 -17.78
N LEU A 165 11.31 13.55 -16.84
CA LEU A 165 12.76 13.70 -16.75
C LEU A 165 13.42 12.51 -16.05
N SER A 166 12.80 12.04 -14.97
CA SER A 166 13.31 10.91 -14.20
C SER A 166 12.21 10.24 -13.39
N SER A 167 12.44 8.98 -13.05
CA SER A 167 11.62 8.21 -12.11
C SER A 167 12.50 7.47 -11.12
N LYS A 168 12.03 7.31 -9.87
CA LYS A 168 12.66 6.51 -8.83
C LYS A 168 11.61 5.57 -8.23
N LEU A 169 11.87 4.28 -8.33
CA LEU A 169 11.03 3.23 -7.76
C LEU A 169 11.69 2.65 -6.52
N GLU A 170 10.92 2.56 -5.44
CA GLU A 170 11.36 1.95 -4.18
C GLU A 170 10.25 1.00 -3.69
N PHE A 171 10.60 -0.22 -3.36
CA PHE A 171 9.66 -1.14 -2.74
C PHE A 171 9.74 -1.01 -1.22
N LYS A 172 8.57 -1.01 -0.57
CA LYS A 172 8.56 -1.19 0.87
C LYS A 172 8.92 -2.65 1.12
N GLU A 173 10.09 -2.86 1.67
CA GLU A 173 10.48 -4.19 2.14
C GLU A 173 9.47 -4.64 3.20
N LYS A 174 8.80 -5.74 2.94
CA LYS A 174 7.84 -6.33 3.85
C LYS A 174 8.63 -7.13 4.89
N TYR A 175 9.08 -6.45 5.93
CA TYR A 175 9.59 -7.15 7.10
C TYR A 175 8.40 -7.76 7.85
N SER A 176 8.45 -9.05 8.07
CA SER A 176 7.57 -9.72 9.02
C SER A 176 8.40 -9.99 10.27
N CYS A 177 8.06 -9.33 11.37
CA CYS A 177 8.64 -9.67 12.66
C CYS A 177 7.89 -10.90 13.19
N PHE A 178 8.63 -12.00 13.40
CA PHE A 178 8.14 -13.17 14.12
C PHE A 178 8.74 -13.13 15.53
N GLU A 179 7.89 -13.10 16.53
CA GLU A 179 8.27 -13.26 17.90
C GLU A 179 7.89 -14.68 18.35
N VAL A 180 8.89 -15.46 18.77
CA VAL A 180 8.69 -16.86 19.15
C VAL A 180 9.25 -17.06 20.55
N PHE A 181 8.41 -17.54 21.43
CA PHE A 181 8.80 -17.90 22.80
C PHE A 181 9.10 -19.39 22.86
N VAL A 182 10.36 -19.71 23.14
CA VAL A 182 10.83 -21.10 23.19
C VAL A 182 11.83 -21.29 24.32
N PRO A 183 11.92 -22.48 24.93
CA PRO A 183 13.00 -22.82 25.81
C PRO A 183 14.37 -22.67 25.14
N GLU A 184 15.36 -22.17 25.86
CA GLU A 184 16.70 -21.85 25.35
C GLU A 184 17.31 -22.98 24.49
N ASN A 185 17.14 -24.21 24.88
CA ASN A 185 17.67 -25.39 24.18
C ASN A 185 17.01 -25.68 22.81
N TYR A 186 15.99 -24.93 22.43
CA TYR A 186 15.33 -25.04 21.11
C TYR A 186 15.68 -23.91 20.14
N VAL A 187 16.35 -22.85 20.59
CA VAL A 187 16.70 -21.68 19.78
C VAL A 187 17.48 -22.08 18.55
N GLU A 188 18.57 -22.85 18.68
CA GLU A 188 19.41 -23.31 17.57
C GLU A 188 18.59 -24.07 16.51
N LYS A 189 17.73 -24.98 16.94
CA LYS A 189 16.89 -25.78 16.04
C LYS A 189 15.88 -24.93 15.26
N ILE A 190 15.36 -23.87 15.86
CA ILE A 190 14.46 -22.93 15.20
C ILE A 190 15.24 -22.10 14.18
N VAL A 191 16.40 -21.56 14.58
CA VAL A 191 17.28 -20.79 13.69
C VAL A 191 17.67 -21.61 12.46
N GLU A 192 18.13 -22.85 12.64
CA GLU A 192 18.45 -23.76 11.53
C GLU A 192 17.28 -23.98 10.57
N ASN A 193 16.06 -24.15 11.09
CA ASN A 193 14.88 -24.31 10.26
C ASN A 193 14.55 -23.03 9.49
N LEU A 194 14.65 -21.85 10.12
CA LEU A 194 14.38 -20.56 9.46
C LEU A 194 15.44 -20.29 8.36
N GLN A 195 16.71 -20.60 8.62
CA GLN A 195 17.81 -20.51 7.63
C GLN A 195 17.52 -21.41 6.42
N LYS A 196 17.08 -22.65 6.64
CA LYS A 196 16.76 -23.62 5.58
C LYS A 196 15.73 -23.05 4.56
N TYR A 197 14.83 -22.20 5.01
CA TYR A 197 13.82 -21.55 4.16
C TYR A 197 14.18 -20.11 3.77
N ASN A 198 15.43 -19.68 4.05
CA ASN A 198 15.91 -18.31 3.77
C ASN A 198 15.05 -17.20 4.40
N LEU A 199 14.53 -17.44 5.60
CA LEU A 199 13.62 -16.51 6.29
C LEU A 199 14.36 -15.51 7.20
N LEU A 200 15.67 -15.65 7.37
CA LEU A 200 16.52 -14.78 8.18
C LEU A 200 17.43 -13.88 7.35
N THR A 201 16.99 -13.51 6.13
CA THR A 201 17.80 -12.66 5.24
C THR A 201 17.17 -11.28 5.13
N GLU A 202 17.97 -10.23 5.30
CA GLU A 202 17.60 -8.83 5.16
C GLU A 202 18.59 -8.11 4.26
N GLY A 203 18.16 -7.75 3.04
CA GLY A 203 19.01 -7.12 2.05
C GLY A 203 20.23 -7.96 1.72
N PHE A 204 21.43 -7.49 2.09
CA PHE A 204 22.71 -8.20 1.95
C PHE A 204 23.17 -8.95 3.20
N TYR A 205 22.33 -8.99 4.25
CA TYR A 205 22.65 -9.66 5.51
C TYR A 205 21.89 -10.98 5.58
N ALA A 206 22.59 -12.05 5.96
CA ALA A 206 22.02 -13.35 6.31
C ALA A 206 22.01 -13.52 7.84
N ASP A 207 21.16 -14.45 8.32
CA ASP A 207 21.08 -14.82 9.73
C ASP A 207 20.70 -13.65 10.66
N VAL A 208 19.78 -12.80 10.19
CA VAL A 208 19.30 -11.64 10.95
C VAL A 208 18.22 -12.08 11.95
N TYR A 209 18.59 -12.19 13.21
CA TYR A 209 17.68 -12.44 14.33
C TYR A 209 18.24 -11.85 15.62
N SER A 210 17.40 -11.71 16.63
CA SER A 210 17.80 -11.34 17.99
C SER A 210 17.17 -12.28 19.00
N THR A 211 17.90 -12.56 20.09
CA THR A 211 17.39 -13.31 21.23
C THR A 211 17.32 -12.40 22.44
N ILE A 212 16.26 -12.55 23.24
CA ILE A 212 16.06 -11.83 24.48
C ILE A 212 15.65 -12.87 25.52
N ASP A 213 16.39 -12.96 26.60
CA ASP A 213 16.04 -13.84 27.72
C ASP A 213 14.77 -13.35 28.41
N GLY A 214 13.85 -14.26 28.64
CA GLY A 214 12.57 -13.99 29.28
C GLY A 214 12.16 -15.10 30.25
N ILE A 215 11.16 -14.80 31.07
CA ILE A 215 10.53 -15.80 31.94
C ILE A 215 9.10 -16.01 31.45
N GLY A 216 8.82 -17.21 30.94
CA GLY A 216 7.49 -17.62 30.51
C GLY A 216 6.68 -18.15 31.70
N HIS A 217 5.44 -17.69 31.80
CA HIS A 217 4.47 -18.17 32.78
C HIS A 217 3.22 -18.68 32.04
N TRP A 218 2.79 -19.88 32.34
CA TRP A 218 1.54 -20.43 31.78
C TRP A 218 0.85 -21.37 32.76
N LYS A 219 -0.39 -21.67 32.46
CA LYS A 219 -1.19 -22.69 33.13
C LYS A 219 -1.93 -23.49 32.09
N THR A 220 -1.64 -24.76 31.98
CA THR A 220 -2.37 -25.65 31.07
C THR A 220 -3.75 -25.91 31.62
N LEU A 221 -4.78 -25.65 30.81
CA LEU A 221 -6.18 -25.91 31.18
C LEU A 221 -6.54 -27.38 30.90
N GLU A 222 -7.68 -27.83 31.48
CA GLU A 222 -8.20 -29.18 31.27
C GLU A 222 -8.39 -29.46 29.77
N GLY A 223 -7.94 -30.63 29.30
CA GLY A 223 -7.94 -31.02 27.88
C GLY A 223 -6.69 -30.62 27.12
N GLY A 224 -5.80 -29.80 27.68
CA GLY A 224 -4.50 -29.45 27.09
C GLY A 224 -3.46 -30.57 27.29
N ASN A 225 -2.50 -30.67 26.35
CA ASN A 225 -1.33 -31.53 26.46
C ASN A 225 -0.08 -30.63 26.57
N PRO A 226 0.37 -30.30 27.80
CA PRO A 226 1.48 -29.38 27.97
C PRO A 226 2.80 -30.01 27.50
N PHE A 227 3.62 -29.19 26.83
CA PHE A 227 5.02 -29.54 26.53
C PHE A 227 5.85 -29.63 27.81
N ASP A 228 5.59 -28.74 28.76
CA ASP A 228 6.20 -28.67 30.06
C ASP A 228 5.17 -28.27 31.13
N GLY A 229 5.35 -28.76 32.36
CA GLY A 229 4.41 -28.54 33.45
C GLY A 229 3.26 -29.56 33.51
N GLU A 230 2.30 -29.28 34.38
CA GLU A 230 1.13 -30.15 34.64
C GLU A 230 -0.19 -29.41 34.40
N VAL A 231 -1.21 -30.17 33.95
CA VAL A 231 -2.57 -29.61 33.80
C VAL A 231 -3.10 -29.06 35.11
N GLY A 232 -3.63 -27.85 35.07
CA GLY A 232 -4.21 -27.17 36.24
C GLY A 232 -3.20 -26.50 37.18
N LYS A 233 -1.89 -26.70 36.97
CA LYS A 233 -0.83 -26.01 37.75
C LYS A 233 -0.17 -24.90 36.94
N SER A 234 0.25 -23.85 37.63
CA SER A 234 1.08 -22.80 37.04
C SER A 234 2.50 -23.31 36.86
N SER A 235 3.07 -23.07 35.69
CA SER A 235 4.42 -23.44 35.30
C SER A 235 5.22 -22.19 34.94
N VAL A 236 6.54 -22.26 35.04
CA VAL A 236 7.47 -21.17 34.72
C VAL A 236 8.70 -21.79 34.09
N CYS A 237 9.18 -21.21 32.99
CA CYS A 237 10.48 -21.55 32.43
C CYS A 237 11.24 -20.33 31.97
N LEU A 238 12.53 -20.48 31.76
CA LEU A 238 13.38 -19.54 31.02
C LEU A 238 13.08 -19.71 29.53
N LEU A 239 12.82 -18.59 28.86
CA LEU A 239 12.56 -18.52 27.44
C LEU A 239 13.68 -17.79 26.73
#